data_25b344ad3097708b93d4f216052dbee3
#
_entry.id   25b344ad3097708b93d4f216052dbee3
#
_cell.length_a   1.000
_cell.length_b   1.000
_cell.length_c   1.000
_cell.angle_alpha   90.00
_cell.angle_beta   90.00
_cell.angle_gamma   90.00
#
_symmetry.space_group_name_H-M   'P 1'
#
loop_
_entity.id
_entity.type
_entity.pdbx_description
1 polymer ?
#
loop_
_entity_poly.entity_id
_entity_poly.type
_entity_poly.pdbx_seq_one_letter_code
_entity_poly.pdbx_strand_id
1 'polypeptide(L)'
;MVRIDFEEGKILWSYKLDDICKDRKPLAGEGSCTVGFSAPISVARDVLYAGTLDGRFSAHSTVNGNKLWEFDTLRGYQTVNGNPAAGGSIDAAGPVIVDDWVFINSGYSQHGQMGGNVVLAFSIK
;
A
#
# COMPACT_ATOMS: atom_id res chain seq x y z
N MET A 1 10.23 6.76 1.94
CA MET A 1 10.14 6.99 0.47
C MET A 1 10.83 8.30 0.15
N VAL A 2 11.59 8.37 -0.93
CA VAL A 2 12.31 9.60 -1.36
C VAL A 2 12.19 9.76 -2.86
N ARG A 3 12.17 11.00 -3.35
CA ARG A 3 12.40 11.35 -4.73
C ARG A 3 13.80 11.95 -4.87
N ILE A 4 14.56 11.42 -5.80
CA ILE A 4 15.92 11.87 -6.09
C ILE A 4 15.97 12.42 -7.51
N ASP A 5 16.59 13.55 -7.69
CA ASP A 5 16.98 14.05 -9.00
C ASP A 5 18.03 13.11 -9.59
N PHE A 6 17.76 12.56 -10.76
CA PHE A 6 18.62 11.54 -11.35
C PHE A 6 19.95 12.11 -11.88
N GLU A 7 19.95 13.35 -12.34
CA GLU A 7 21.14 14.00 -12.92
C GLU A 7 22.04 14.55 -11.81
N GLU A 8 21.45 15.19 -10.80
CA GLU A 8 22.20 15.85 -9.73
C GLU A 8 22.40 14.99 -8.48
N GLY A 9 21.67 13.87 -8.35
CA GLY A 9 21.70 12.99 -7.18
C GLY A 9 21.12 13.64 -5.91
N LYS A 10 20.37 14.74 -6.03
CA LYS A 10 19.80 15.46 -4.90
C LYS A 10 18.46 14.89 -4.48
N ILE A 11 18.22 14.80 -3.18
CA ILE A 11 16.90 14.48 -2.64
C ILE A 11 15.99 15.71 -2.82
N LEU A 12 14.94 15.57 -3.62
CA LEU A 12 13.96 16.62 -3.88
C LEU A 12 12.90 16.68 -2.78
N TRP A 13 12.47 15.50 -2.29
CA TRP A 13 11.60 15.36 -1.13
C TRP A 13 11.74 13.98 -0.50
N SER A 14 11.31 13.87 0.76
CA SER A 14 11.21 12.61 1.48
C SER A 14 9.88 12.50 2.21
N TYR A 15 9.36 11.27 2.32
CA TYR A 15 8.17 10.94 3.10
C TYR A 15 8.50 9.79 4.05
N LYS A 16 8.20 9.98 5.34
CA LYS A 16 8.39 8.99 6.40
C LYS A 16 7.03 8.51 6.90
N LEU A 17 6.89 7.20 7.08
CA LEU A 17 5.71 6.61 7.70
C LEU A 17 5.72 6.82 9.21
N ASP A 18 4.55 7.10 9.77
CA ASP A 18 4.33 7.01 11.20
C ASP A 18 4.25 5.54 11.64
N ASP A 19 4.75 5.24 12.82
CA ASP A 19 4.62 3.90 13.39
C ASP A 19 3.23 3.73 14.02
N ILE A 20 2.42 2.89 13.37
CA ILE A 20 1.07 2.54 13.81
C ILE A 20 0.95 1.08 14.24
N CYS A 21 2.07 0.35 14.33
CA CYS A 21 2.06 -1.09 14.57
C CYS A 21 1.73 -1.49 16.02
N LYS A 22 1.78 -0.59 16.97
CA LYS A 22 1.62 -0.89 18.41
C LYS A 22 0.39 -1.76 18.73
N ASP A 23 -0.74 -1.49 18.06
CA ASP A 23 -2.00 -2.18 18.32
C ASP A 23 -2.55 -2.90 17.07
N ARG A 24 -1.73 -3.05 16.02
CA ARG A 24 -2.14 -3.71 14.77
C ARG A 24 -1.79 -5.20 14.80
N LYS A 25 -2.79 -6.02 14.54
CA LYS A 25 -2.66 -7.48 14.45
C LYS A 25 -3.33 -7.99 13.18
N PRO A 26 -2.86 -9.12 12.63
CA PRO A 26 -3.52 -9.73 11.48
C PRO A 26 -4.97 -10.08 11.83
N LEU A 27 -5.87 -9.86 10.88
CA LEU A 27 -7.28 -10.25 10.97
C LEU A 27 -7.49 -11.68 10.46
N ALA A 28 -6.60 -12.15 9.60
CA ALA A 28 -6.60 -13.51 9.08
C ALA A 28 -5.16 -14.03 9.01
N GLY A 29 -5.00 -15.31 9.33
CA GLY A 29 -3.67 -15.94 9.31
C GLY A 29 -2.78 -15.49 10.45
N GLU A 30 -1.48 -15.69 10.23
CA GLU A 30 -0.41 -15.32 11.16
C GLU A 30 0.35 -14.10 10.65
N GLY A 31 1.28 -13.62 11.44
CA GLY A 31 2.19 -12.55 11.07
C GLY A 31 2.16 -11.37 12.03
N SER A 32 3.01 -10.42 11.74
CA SER A 32 3.16 -9.22 12.56
C SER A 32 3.15 -7.95 11.72
N CYS A 33 2.75 -6.86 12.35
CA CYS A 33 2.84 -5.54 11.73
C CYS A 33 4.30 -5.08 11.69
N THR A 34 4.70 -4.55 10.55
CA THR A 34 5.99 -3.89 10.33
C THR A 34 5.75 -2.59 9.57
N VAL A 35 6.41 -1.53 9.97
CA VAL A 35 6.33 -0.25 9.26
C VAL A 35 7.34 -0.23 8.11
N GLY A 36 6.87 -0.03 6.90
CA GLY A 36 7.78 0.09 5.75
C GLY A 36 7.08 0.05 4.40
N PHE A 37 7.75 0.64 3.41
CA PHE A 37 7.45 0.46 2.00
C PHE A 37 8.32 -0.69 1.48
N SER A 38 7.73 -1.81 1.12
CA SER A 38 8.42 -2.95 0.53
C SER A 38 7.91 -3.25 -0.89
N ALA A 39 6.61 -3.14 -1.11
CA ALA A 39 6.03 -3.33 -2.42
C ALA A 39 6.57 -2.32 -3.45
N PRO A 40 6.74 -2.71 -4.72
CA PRO A 40 6.98 -1.76 -5.79
C PRO A 40 5.91 -0.66 -5.82
N ILE A 41 6.32 0.53 -6.19
CA ILE A 41 5.41 1.66 -6.39
C ILE A 41 4.95 1.73 -7.84
N SER A 42 3.80 2.35 -8.08
CA SER A 42 3.32 2.67 -9.42
C SER A 42 3.02 4.16 -9.53
N VAL A 43 3.32 4.73 -10.70
CA VAL A 43 3.12 6.17 -10.95
C VAL A 43 2.24 6.33 -12.18
N ALA A 44 1.20 7.15 -12.06
CA ALA A 44 0.41 7.60 -13.19
C ALA A 44 0.20 9.11 -13.09
N ARG A 45 0.51 9.83 -14.15
CA ARG A 45 0.51 11.30 -14.15
C ARG A 45 1.39 11.82 -13.01
N ASP A 46 0.87 12.69 -12.16
CA ASP A 46 1.59 13.27 -11.01
C ASP A 46 1.28 12.58 -9.67
N VAL A 47 0.76 11.36 -9.71
CA VAL A 47 0.37 10.58 -8.53
C VAL A 47 1.18 9.29 -8.45
N LEU A 48 1.77 9.07 -7.28
CA LEU A 48 2.49 7.86 -6.90
C LEU A 48 1.60 7.05 -5.95
N TYR A 49 1.41 5.77 -6.25
CA TYR A 49 0.66 4.82 -5.44
C TYR A 49 1.62 3.87 -4.74
N ALA A 50 1.45 3.70 -3.43
CA ALA A 50 2.32 2.87 -2.61
C ALA A 50 1.54 2.08 -1.56
N GLY A 51 1.88 0.80 -1.43
CA GLY A 51 1.42 -0.05 -0.34
C GLY A 51 2.49 -0.21 0.74
N THR A 52 2.07 -0.51 1.96
CA THR A 52 2.96 -0.66 3.11
C THR A 52 2.78 -2.00 3.80
N LEU A 53 3.82 -2.44 4.51
CA LEU A 53 3.79 -3.68 5.29
C LEU A 53 2.81 -3.62 6.47
N ASP A 54 2.48 -2.42 6.94
CA ASP A 54 1.46 -2.22 7.98
C ASP A 54 0.01 -2.19 7.44
N GLY A 55 -0.17 -2.42 6.14
CA GLY A 55 -1.49 -2.57 5.52
C GLY A 55 -2.14 -1.27 5.06
N ARG A 56 -1.41 -0.16 4.96
CA ARG A 56 -1.92 1.09 4.38
C ARG A 56 -1.63 1.14 2.88
N PHE A 57 -2.60 1.59 2.11
CA PHE A 57 -2.44 1.90 0.69
C PHE A 57 -2.64 3.40 0.49
N SER A 58 -1.70 4.09 -0.13
CA SER A 58 -1.68 5.55 -0.20
C SER A 58 -1.33 6.08 -1.58
N ALA A 59 -1.83 7.28 -1.86
CA ALA A 59 -1.48 8.08 -3.03
C ALA A 59 -0.73 9.34 -2.58
N HIS A 60 0.34 9.67 -3.29
CA HIS A 60 1.20 10.81 -3.01
C HIS A 60 1.45 11.64 -4.25
N SER A 61 1.61 12.94 -4.08
CA SER A 61 2.07 13.81 -5.15
C SER A 61 3.52 13.51 -5.52
N THR A 62 3.79 13.30 -6.79
CA THR A 62 5.18 13.15 -7.28
C THR A 62 5.95 14.48 -7.19
N VAL A 63 5.27 15.61 -7.14
CA VAL A 63 5.90 16.94 -7.12
C VAL A 63 6.56 17.24 -5.78
N ASN A 64 5.85 16.97 -4.67
CA ASN A 64 6.28 17.39 -3.33
C ASN A 64 6.22 16.29 -2.26
N GLY A 65 5.79 15.06 -2.63
CA GLY A 65 5.69 13.93 -1.72
C GLY A 65 4.49 13.96 -0.76
N ASN A 66 3.65 15.00 -0.80
CA ASN A 66 2.50 15.10 0.08
C ASN A 66 1.54 13.93 -0.12
N LYS A 67 1.07 13.36 0.97
CA LYS A 67 0.03 12.34 0.94
C LYS A 67 -1.29 12.98 0.51
N LEU A 68 -1.85 12.51 -0.60
CA LEU A 68 -3.11 12.97 -1.17
C LEU A 68 -4.29 12.17 -0.66
N TRP A 69 -4.07 10.87 -0.41
CA TRP A 69 -5.09 9.93 -0.01
C TRP A 69 -4.47 8.71 0.67
N GLU A 70 -5.23 8.07 1.56
CA GLU A 70 -4.82 6.84 2.23
C GLU A 70 -6.04 5.97 2.53
N PHE A 71 -5.86 4.67 2.38
CA PHE A 71 -6.86 3.67 2.74
C PHE A 71 -6.22 2.59 3.60
N ASP A 72 -6.82 2.31 4.75
CA ASP A 72 -6.40 1.21 5.61
C ASP A 72 -7.02 -0.09 5.10
N THR A 73 -6.17 -0.97 4.55
CA THR A 73 -6.62 -2.25 4.00
C THR A 73 -6.76 -3.34 5.07
N LEU A 74 -6.25 -3.15 6.29
CA LEU A 74 -6.35 -4.10 7.39
C LEU A 74 -7.77 -4.09 7.98
N ARG A 75 -8.71 -4.65 7.23
CA ARG A 75 -10.12 -4.80 7.61
C ARG A 75 -10.75 -6.03 6.96
N GLY A 76 -11.93 -6.43 7.45
CA GLY A 76 -12.75 -7.44 6.82
C GLY A 76 -13.50 -6.89 5.60
N TYR A 77 -13.72 -7.75 4.62
CA TYR A 77 -14.42 -7.45 3.38
C TYR A 77 -15.47 -8.51 3.07
N GLN A 78 -16.60 -8.07 2.51
CA GLN A 78 -17.51 -8.93 1.77
C GLN A 78 -17.18 -8.77 0.29
N THR A 79 -16.64 -9.81 -0.33
CA THR A 79 -16.18 -9.74 -1.72
C THR A 79 -17.32 -9.88 -2.72
N VAL A 80 -17.08 -9.47 -3.96
CA VAL A 80 -18.07 -9.55 -5.05
C VAL A 80 -18.45 -10.99 -5.42
N ASN A 81 -17.62 -11.98 -5.06
CA ASN A 81 -17.91 -13.40 -5.25
C ASN A 81 -18.62 -14.05 -4.05
N GLY A 82 -19.01 -13.25 -3.05
CA GLY A 82 -19.79 -13.71 -1.89
C GLY A 82 -18.95 -14.33 -0.76
N ASN A 83 -17.64 -14.48 -0.91
CA ASN A 83 -16.78 -15.02 0.14
C ASN A 83 -16.26 -13.91 1.07
N PRO A 84 -16.16 -14.15 2.38
CA PRO A 84 -15.49 -13.23 3.27
C PRO A 84 -13.99 -13.19 2.99
N ALA A 85 -13.39 -12.01 3.10
CA ALA A 85 -11.95 -11.82 2.96
C ALA A 85 -11.45 -10.82 3.99
N ALA A 86 -10.14 -10.81 4.21
CA ALA A 86 -9.47 -9.84 5.06
C ALA A 86 -8.23 -9.29 4.36
N GLY A 87 -7.96 -8.01 4.56
CA GLY A 87 -6.70 -7.40 4.17
C GLY A 87 -5.61 -7.63 5.22
N GLY A 88 -4.39 -7.34 4.84
CA GLY A 88 -3.19 -7.45 5.65
C GLY A 88 -2.07 -6.60 5.08
N SER A 89 -0.84 -7.08 5.17
CA SER A 89 0.33 -6.40 4.61
C SER A 89 0.30 -6.31 3.08
N ILE A 90 0.88 -5.23 2.55
CA ILE A 90 1.10 -5.06 1.12
C ILE A 90 2.61 -5.10 0.88
N ASP A 91 3.11 -6.21 0.29
CA ASP A 91 4.54 -6.44 0.12
C ASP A 91 4.93 -6.73 -1.33
N ALA A 92 4.38 -7.77 -1.92
CA ALA A 92 4.68 -8.13 -3.30
C ALA A 92 3.56 -7.69 -4.25
N ALA A 93 3.92 -7.58 -5.53
CA ALA A 93 3.07 -7.09 -6.60
C ALA A 93 2.50 -5.69 -6.28
N GLY A 94 3.25 -4.67 -6.63
CA GLY A 94 2.82 -3.27 -6.46
C GLY A 94 1.48 -2.97 -7.14
N PRO A 95 0.96 -1.75 -6.96
CA PRO A 95 -0.31 -1.35 -7.55
C PRO A 95 -0.29 -1.46 -9.08
N VAL A 96 -1.34 -2.00 -9.66
CA VAL A 96 -1.56 -2.07 -11.12
C VAL A 96 -2.57 -1.01 -11.50
N ILE A 97 -2.21 -0.15 -12.45
CA ILE A 97 -3.06 0.95 -12.92
C ILE A 97 -3.53 0.61 -14.33
N VAL A 98 -4.85 0.59 -14.53
CA VAL A 98 -5.49 0.37 -15.83
C VAL A 98 -6.60 1.40 -15.99
N ASP A 99 -6.48 2.29 -16.96
CA ASP A 99 -7.40 3.40 -17.18
C ASP A 99 -7.65 4.20 -15.89
N ASP A 100 -8.89 4.22 -15.42
CA ASP A 100 -9.33 4.91 -14.20
C ASP A 100 -9.36 4.00 -12.96
N TRP A 101 -8.70 2.84 -13.01
CA TRP A 101 -8.67 1.88 -11.91
C TRP A 101 -7.27 1.63 -11.38
N VAL A 102 -7.18 1.47 -10.06
CA VAL A 102 -5.98 1.00 -9.38
C VAL A 102 -6.31 -0.29 -8.64
N PHE A 103 -5.55 -1.33 -8.89
CA PHE A 103 -5.70 -2.65 -8.25
C PHE A 103 -4.52 -2.89 -7.32
N ILE A 104 -4.80 -3.44 -6.15
CA ILE A 104 -3.78 -3.85 -5.19
C ILE A 104 -4.24 -5.09 -4.42
N ASN A 105 -3.35 -6.05 -4.23
CA ASN A 105 -3.59 -7.16 -3.31
C ASN A 105 -3.12 -6.80 -1.91
N SER A 106 -3.87 -7.23 -0.91
CA SER A 106 -3.56 -7.00 0.50
C SER A 106 -3.66 -8.33 1.26
N GLY A 107 -2.61 -8.63 2.03
CA GLY A 107 -2.52 -9.86 2.79
C GLY A 107 -1.36 -10.77 2.40
N TYR A 108 -0.28 -10.22 1.85
CA TYR A 108 0.94 -10.98 1.55
C TYR A 108 1.74 -11.25 2.83
N SER A 109 1.91 -12.53 3.18
CA SER A 109 2.48 -12.94 4.47
C SER A 109 3.63 -13.94 4.36
N GLN A 110 4.28 -14.04 3.21
CA GLN A 110 5.30 -15.07 2.95
C GLN A 110 6.54 -14.96 3.84
N HIS A 111 6.82 -13.79 4.39
CA HIS A 111 7.97 -13.51 5.25
C HIS A 111 7.59 -13.06 6.66
N GLY A 112 6.45 -13.51 7.17
CA GLY A 112 5.98 -13.18 8.52
C GLY A 112 5.21 -11.85 8.64
N GLN A 113 4.80 -11.26 7.51
CA GLN A 113 3.91 -10.11 7.49
C GLN A 113 2.46 -10.52 7.81
N MET A 114 1.60 -9.53 8.05
CA MET A 114 0.18 -9.79 8.33
C MET A 114 -0.53 -10.38 7.12
N GLY A 115 -1.07 -11.60 7.30
CA GLY A 115 -1.80 -12.33 6.28
C GLY A 115 -3.15 -11.73 5.94
N GLY A 116 -3.65 -12.08 4.76
CA GLY A 116 -4.96 -11.73 4.21
C GLY A 116 -5.16 -12.39 2.85
N ASN A 117 -6.26 -12.06 2.18
CA ASN A 117 -6.64 -12.74 0.93
C ASN A 117 -7.53 -11.89 0.02
N VAL A 118 -7.31 -10.60 -0.03
CA VAL A 118 -8.17 -9.70 -0.80
C VAL A 118 -7.41 -8.97 -1.92
N VAL A 119 -8.05 -8.83 -3.07
CA VAL A 119 -7.68 -7.88 -4.13
C VAL A 119 -8.67 -6.74 -4.09
N LEU A 120 -8.17 -5.53 -3.98
CA LEU A 120 -8.95 -4.31 -3.94
C LEU A 120 -8.84 -3.55 -5.26
N ALA A 121 -9.95 -2.99 -5.71
CA ALA A 121 -10.02 -2.12 -6.88
C ALA A 121 -10.55 -0.75 -6.45
N PHE A 122 -9.82 0.28 -6.80
CA PHE A 122 -10.18 1.67 -6.52
C PHE A 122 -10.40 2.41 -7.84
N SER A 123 -11.51 3.17 -7.94
CA SER A 123 -11.72 4.09 -9.05
C SER A 123 -11.07 5.44 -8.72
N ILE A 124 -10.31 5.96 -9.66
CA ILE A 124 -9.60 7.25 -9.56
C ILE A 124 -10.30 8.37 -10.33
N LYS A 125 -11.58 8.23 -10.50
CA LYS A 125 -12.42 9.26 -11.12
C LYS A 125 -12.53 10.51 -10.26
#